data_4da680749574717373777774de65c674
#
_entry.id   4da680749574717373777774de65c674
#
_cell.length_a   1.000
_cell.length_b   1.000
_cell.length_c   1.000
_cell.angle_alpha   90.00
_cell.angle_beta   90.00
_cell.angle_gamma   90.00
#
_symmetry.space_group_name_H-M   'P 1'
#
loop_
_entity.id
_entity.type
_entity.pdbx_description
1 polymer ?
#
loop_
_entity_poly.entity_id
_entity_poly.type
_entity_poly.pdbx_seq_one_letter_code
_entity_poly.pdbx_strand_id
1 'polypeptide(L)'
;MVIVEIAKKEIIPFPSTDDRCEEGAELVFNGRVREYEDGNRIIGLEYEQYESMAKFELTKLAKETCKKFPINDLFVKHRIGEVGVGETSLHVAIWSKHREEALKAMDWFIFMLKKHVPIWKWAIHEDGTKVPSECTH
;
A
#
# COMPACT_ATOMS: atom_id res chain seq x y z
N MET A 1 0.16 11.08 -13.40
CA MET A 1 0.83 9.81 -13.75
C MET A 1 0.71 8.81 -12.61
N VAL A 2 0.47 7.56 -12.92
CA VAL A 2 0.45 6.50 -11.92
C VAL A 2 1.52 5.46 -12.22
N ILE A 3 2.14 4.93 -11.17
CA ILE A 3 3.06 3.79 -11.24
C ILE A 3 2.57 2.76 -10.24
N VAL A 4 2.39 1.53 -10.69
CA VAL A 4 1.86 0.44 -9.86
C VAL A 4 2.77 -0.76 -9.97
N GLU A 5 3.25 -1.24 -8.80
CA GLU A 5 4.06 -2.44 -8.71
C GLU A 5 3.50 -3.39 -7.66
N ILE A 6 3.43 -4.67 -8.01
CA ILE A 6 3.12 -5.75 -7.07
C ILE A 6 4.21 -6.79 -7.26
N ALA A 7 4.94 -7.11 -6.20
CA ALA A 7 6.06 -8.04 -6.28
C ALA A 7 6.32 -8.76 -4.96
N LYS A 8 7.00 -9.89 -5.04
CA LYS A 8 7.42 -10.66 -3.86
C LYS A 8 8.67 -10.12 -3.18
N LYS A 9 9.28 -9.12 -3.78
CA LYS A 9 10.53 -8.54 -3.29
C LYS A 9 10.26 -7.52 -2.18
N GLU A 10 11.25 -7.34 -1.32
CA GLU A 10 11.26 -6.26 -0.35
C GLU A 10 11.02 -4.92 -1.07
N ILE A 11 10.18 -4.09 -0.48
CA ILE A 11 9.84 -2.80 -1.07
C ILE A 11 11.01 -1.83 -0.87
N ILE A 12 11.51 -1.31 -2.01
CA ILE A 12 12.44 -0.20 -2.02
C ILE A 12 11.60 1.05 -2.28
N PRO A 13 11.59 2.04 -1.38
CA PRO A 13 10.82 3.26 -1.58
C PRO A 13 11.18 3.96 -2.89
N PHE A 14 10.22 4.63 -3.50
CA PHE A 14 10.50 5.48 -4.65
C PHE A 14 11.47 6.58 -4.23
N PRO A 15 12.49 6.86 -5.05
CA PRO A 15 13.45 7.91 -4.71
C PRO A 15 12.75 9.27 -4.68
N SER A 16 13.08 10.05 -3.67
CA SER A 16 12.70 11.45 -3.64
C SER A 16 13.56 12.21 -4.66
N THR A 17 12.93 12.99 -5.50
CA THR A 17 13.63 13.77 -6.52
C THR A 17 13.54 15.25 -6.18
N ASP A 18 14.68 15.95 -6.18
CA ASP A 18 14.75 17.37 -5.85
C ASP A 18 14.31 18.28 -7.01
N ASP A 19 13.91 17.70 -8.13
CA ASP A 19 13.51 18.44 -9.33
C ASP A 19 12.01 18.64 -9.47
N ARG A 20 11.24 18.32 -8.44
CA ARG A 20 9.80 18.60 -8.42
C ARG A 20 9.57 20.02 -7.95
N CYS A 21 9.29 20.91 -8.89
CA CYS A 21 9.14 22.34 -8.59
C CYS A 21 7.67 22.82 -8.61
N GLU A 22 6.73 21.99 -9.00
CA GLU A 22 5.31 22.35 -9.07
C GLU A 22 4.47 21.84 -7.90
N GLU A 23 4.98 20.85 -7.17
CA GLU A 23 4.28 20.22 -6.06
C GLU A 23 4.82 20.71 -4.73
N GLY A 24 3.95 21.34 -3.94
CA GLY A 24 4.26 21.76 -2.59
C GLY A 24 4.11 20.65 -1.56
N ALA A 25 3.49 19.54 -1.92
CA ALA A 25 3.25 18.43 -1.01
C ALA A 25 3.69 17.10 -1.61
N GLU A 26 4.53 16.40 -0.85
CA GLU A 26 4.92 15.02 -1.12
C GLU A 26 4.49 14.22 0.11
N LEU A 27 3.57 13.29 -0.07
CA LEU A 27 3.03 12.49 1.03
C LEU A 27 3.37 11.02 0.81
N VAL A 28 3.99 10.41 1.80
CA VAL A 28 4.40 9.00 1.75
C VAL A 28 3.72 8.24 2.88
N PHE A 29 3.13 7.10 2.53
CA PHE A 29 2.58 6.16 3.48
C PHE A 29 3.30 4.83 3.35
N ASN A 30 3.73 4.26 4.50
CA ASN A 30 4.27 2.93 4.58
C ASN A 30 3.43 2.11 5.55
N GLY A 31 2.76 1.08 5.03
CA GLY A 31 2.06 0.11 5.86
C GLY A 31 3.05 -0.96 6.31
N ARG A 32 3.17 -1.14 7.61
CA ARG A 32 4.11 -2.10 8.20
C ARG A 32 3.40 -3.24 8.89
N VAL A 33 4.05 -4.37 8.98
CA VAL A 33 3.55 -5.53 9.72
C VAL A 33 3.81 -5.32 11.20
N ARG A 34 2.74 -5.35 12.01
CA ARG A 34 2.82 -5.19 13.46
C ARG A 34 3.11 -6.53 14.14
N GLU A 35 3.71 -6.47 15.33
CA GLU A 35 4.03 -7.66 16.12
C GLU A 35 2.80 -8.38 16.66
N TYR A 36 1.70 -7.66 16.91
CA TYR A 36 0.48 -8.22 17.47
C TYR A 36 -0.71 -8.00 16.56
N GLU A 37 -1.51 -9.05 16.37
CA GLU A 37 -2.80 -9.00 15.68
C GLU A 37 -3.85 -9.68 16.53
N ASP A 38 -4.98 -8.98 16.78
CA ASP A 38 -6.09 -9.47 17.59
C ASP A 38 -5.63 -10.04 18.94
N GLY A 39 -4.64 -9.39 19.56
CA GLY A 39 -4.09 -9.81 20.85
C GLY A 39 -3.08 -10.96 20.76
N ASN A 40 -2.83 -11.51 19.59
CA ASN A 40 -1.89 -12.61 19.41
C ASN A 40 -0.61 -12.12 18.77
N ARG A 41 0.52 -12.61 19.26
CA ARG A 41 1.81 -12.31 18.69
C ARG A 41 2.00 -13.08 17.39
N ILE A 42 2.46 -12.37 16.35
CA ILE A 42 2.73 -12.98 15.05
C ILE A 42 4.18 -12.74 14.65
N ILE A 43 4.68 -13.56 13.73
CA ILE A 43 6.02 -13.41 13.18
C ILE A 43 6.01 -12.73 11.81
N GLY A 44 4.85 -12.62 11.21
CA GLY A 44 4.70 -11.96 9.92
C GLY A 44 3.30 -12.13 9.36
N LEU A 45 3.10 -11.57 8.18
CA LEU A 45 1.89 -11.75 7.39
C LEU A 45 2.26 -12.40 6.06
N GLU A 46 1.35 -13.17 5.48
CA GLU A 46 1.50 -13.67 4.12
C GLU A 46 0.42 -13.06 3.26
N TYR A 47 0.83 -12.35 2.23
CA TYR A 47 -0.09 -11.71 1.29
C TYR A 47 -0.25 -12.56 0.04
N GLU A 48 -1.49 -12.79 -0.35
CA GLU A 48 -1.83 -13.49 -1.58
C GLU A 48 -2.68 -12.59 -2.48
N GLN A 49 -2.67 -12.88 -3.77
CA GLN A 49 -3.40 -12.10 -4.75
C GLN A 49 -4.02 -12.98 -5.83
N TYR A 50 -5.08 -12.46 -6.45
CA TYR A 50 -5.46 -12.90 -7.78
C TYR A 50 -4.55 -12.21 -8.77
N GLU A 51 -3.58 -12.96 -9.28
CA GLU A 51 -2.59 -12.43 -10.23
C GLU A 51 -3.28 -11.82 -11.45
N SER A 52 -2.71 -10.81 -12.05
CA SER A 52 -3.27 -9.96 -13.11
C SER A 52 -4.48 -9.13 -12.68
N MET A 53 -5.47 -9.69 -12.01
CA MET A 53 -6.63 -8.94 -11.55
C MET A 53 -6.25 -7.95 -10.45
N ALA A 54 -5.38 -8.34 -9.53
CA ALA A 54 -4.93 -7.44 -8.47
C ALA A 54 -4.22 -6.22 -9.06
N LYS A 55 -3.32 -6.41 -10.00
CA LYS A 55 -2.62 -5.29 -10.65
C LYS A 55 -3.57 -4.43 -11.47
N PHE A 56 -4.50 -5.07 -12.18
CA PHE A 56 -5.52 -4.35 -12.96
C PHE A 56 -6.37 -3.45 -12.06
N GLU A 57 -6.90 -4.01 -10.99
CA GLU A 57 -7.77 -3.27 -10.06
C GLU A 57 -7.00 -2.18 -9.30
N LEU A 58 -5.76 -2.46 -8.91
CA LEU A 58 -4.92 -1.47 -8.24
C LEU A 58 -4.58 -0.32 -9.17
N THR A 59 -4.26 -0.61 -10.43
CA THR A 59 -3.98 0.42 -11.44
C THR A 59 -5.22 1.26 -11.72
N LYS A 60 -6.37 0.62 -11.84
CA LYS A 60 -7.65 1.30 -12.04
C LYS A 60 -7.95 2.24 -10.88
N LEU A 61 -7.76 1.77 -9.65
CA LEU A 61 -7.97 2.57 -8.45
C LEU A 61 -7.03 3.78 -8.40
N ALA A 62 -5.75 3.57 -8.72
CA ALA A 62 -4.78 4.67 -8.75
C ALA A 62 -5.20 5.75 -9.74
N LYS A 63 -5.65 5.35 -10.93
CA LYS A 63 -6.14 6.28 -11.95
C LYS A 63 -7.41 7.01 -11.50
N GLU A 64 -8.33 6.29 -10.86
CA GLU A 64 -9.55 6.89 -10.32
C GLU A 64 -9.24 7.92 -9.24
N THR A 65 -8.26 7.65 -8.41
CA THR A 65 -7.82 8.57 -7.36
C THR A 65 -7.30 9.87 -7.98
N CYS A 66 -6.51 9.78 -9.03
CA CYS A 66 -6.00 10.96 -9.74
C CYS A 66 -7.11 11.76 -10.44
N LYS A 67 -8.21 11.12 -10.79
CA LYS A 67 -9.38 11.81 -11.35
C LYS A 67 -10.24 12.45 -10.29
N LYS A 68 -10.40 11.78 -9.15
CA LYS A 68 -11.26 12.24 -8.06
C LYS A 68 -10.65 13.40 -7.28
N PHE A 69 -9.34 13.40 -7.12
CA PHE A 69 -8.63 14.41 -6.36
C PHE A 69 -7.62 15.13 -7.24
N PRO A 70 -7.43 16.45 -7.07
CA PRO A 70 -6.46 17.20 -7.87
C PRO A 70 -5.02 16.95 -7.40
N ILE A 71 -4.55 15.73 -7.58
CA ILE A 71 -3.18 15.33 -7.30
C ILE A 71 -2.44 15.14 -8.61
N ASN A 72 -1.11 15.30 -8.58
CA ASN A 72 -0.30 15.22 -9.78
C ASN A 72 0.10 13.78 -10.11
N ASP A 73 0.67 13.08 -9.14
CA ASP A 73 1.16 11.71 -9.31
C ASP A 73 0.79 10.84 -8.11
N LEU A 74 0.58 9.56 -8.40
CA LEU A 74 0.38 8.53 -7.38
C LEU A 74 1.19 7.29 -7.75
N PHE A 75 2.13 6.90 -6.88
CA PHE A 75 2.95 5.72 -7.05
C PHE A 75 2.68 4.75 -5.90
N VAL A 76 2.46 3.48 -6.25
CA VAL A 76 2.15 2.46 -5.24
C VAL A 76 2.93 1.18 -5.50
N LYS A 77 3.46 0.61 -4.41
CA LYS A 77 4.10 -0.69 -4.40
C LYS A 77 3.44 -1.56 -3.34
N HIS A 78 3.02 -2.75 -3.70
CA HIS A 78 2.48 -3.74 -2.76
C HIS A 78 3.32 -4.99 -2.79
N ARG A 79 3.70 -5.49 -1.60
CA ARG A 79 4.47 -6.72 -1.47
C ARG A 79 3.52 -7.91 -1.32
N ILE A 80 3.86 -9.01 -1.98
CA ILE A 80 3.15 -10.28 -1.93
C ILE A 80 4.07 -11.33 -1.28
N GLY A 81 3.51 -12.38 -0.76
CA GLY A 81 4.25 -13.42 -0.06
C GLY A 81 4.45 -13.07 1.40
N GLU A 82 5.46 -13.64 2.02
CA GLU A 82 5.73 -13.43 3.44
C GLU A 82 6.41 -12.09 3.69
N VAL A 83 5.85 -11.35 4.65
CA VAL A 83 6.38 -10.06 5.10
C VAL A 83 6.57 -10.15 6.61
N GLY A 84 7.80 -9.98 7.07
CA GLY A 84 8.11 -10.08 8.49
C GLY A 84 7.67 -8.87 9.29
N VAL A 85 7.59 -9.05 10.60
CA VAL A 85 7.25 -7.98 11.53
C VAL A 85 8.22 -6.80 11.34
N GLY A 86 7.69 -5.59 11.27
CA GLY A 86 8.46 -4.37 11.06
C GLY A 86 8.77 -4.06 9.60
N GLU A 87 8.54 -5.00 8.69
CA GLU A 87 8.77 -4.78 7.27
C GLU A 87 7.59 -4.09 6.60
N THR A 88 7.85 -3.38 5.51
CA THR A 88 6.83 -2.65 4.76
C THR A 88 6.13 -3.57 3.77
N SER A 89 4.80 -3.61 3.84
CA SER A 89 3.97 -4.37 2.91
C SER A 89 3.32 -3.50 1.84
N LEU A 90 3.14 -2.22 2.13
CA LEU A 90 2.51 -1.26 1.22
C LEU A 90 3.25 0.07 1.29
N HIS A 91 3.58 0.60 0.14
CA HIS A 91 4.23 1.90 0.01
C HIS A 91 3.47 2.73 -1.01
N VAL A 92 3.01 3.91 -0.59
CA VAL A 92 2.27 4.83 -1.47
C VAL A 92 2.89 6.20 -1.38
N ALA A 93 3.14 6.83 -2.52
CA ALA A 93 3.62 8.20 -2.59
C ALA A 93 2.69 9.02 -3.46
N ILE A 94 2.28 10.19 -2.96
CA ILE A 94 1.39 11.11 -3.68
C ILE A 94 2.03 12.50 -3.70
N TRP A 95 2.01 13.12 -4.88
CA TRP A 95 2.47 14.48 -5.05
C TRP A 95 1.29 15.36 -5.47
N SER A 96 1.15 16.49 -4.82
CA SER A 96 0.11 17.47 -5.14
C SER A 96 0.60 18.88 -4.87
N LYS A 97 -0.15 19.86 -5.37
CA LYS A 97 0.16 21.27 -5.15
C LYS A 97 0.10 21.63 -3.67
N HIS A 98 -0.96 21.16 -3.00
CA HIS A 98 -1.23 21.42 -1.59
C HIS A 98 -1.47 20.13 -0.83
N ARG A 99 -1.15 20.14 0.48
CA ARG A 99 -1.27 18.95 1.34
C ARG A 99 -2.70 18.44 1.51
N GLU A 100 -3.68 19.32 1.47
CA GLU A 100 -5.07 18.94 1.71
C GLU A 100 -5.54 17.87 0.73
N GLU A 101 -5.28 18.05 -0.54
CA GLU A 101 -5.65 17.11 -1.59
C GLU A 101 -4.90 15.79 -1.45
N ALA A 102 -3.60 15.86 -1.13
CA ALA A 102 -2.79 14.67 -0.93
C ALA A 102 -3.27 13.83 0.26
N LEU A 103 -3.61 14.48 1.36
CA LEU A 103 -4.11 13.79 2.56
C LEU A 103 -5.45 13.10 2.29
N LYS A 104 -6.38 13.80 1.65
CA LYS A 104 -7.67 13.22 1.29
C LYS A 104 -7.55 12.05 0.31
N ALA A 105 -6.70 12.23 -0.69
CA ALA A 105 -6.46 11.20 -1.69
C ALA A 105 -5.83 9.95 -1.08
N MET A 106 -4.85 10.13 -0.19
CA MET A 106 -4.18 9.02 0.48
C MET A 106 -5.15 8.20 1.31
N ASP A 107 -5.96 8.85 2.14
CA ASP A 107 -6.94 8.18 2.99
C ASP A 107 -7.95 7.39 2.15
N TRP A 108 -8.52 8.01 1.13
CA TRP A 108 -9.48 7.37 0.25
C TRP A 108 -8.87 6.21 -0.52
N PHE A 109 -7.67 6.41 -1.07
CA PHE A 109 -6.98 5.38 -1.85
C PHE A 109 -6.71 4.12 -1.02
N ILE A 110 -6.17 4.27 0.18
CA ILE A 110 -5.86 3.13 1.06
C ILE A 110 -7.15 2.41 1.48
N PHE A 111 -8.19 3.17 1.82
CA PHE A 111 -9.48 2.60 2.17
C PHE A 111 -10.05 1.74 1.02
N MET A 112 -10.06 2.30 -0.19
CA MET A 112 -10.59 1.62 -1.36
C MET A 112 -9.72 0.43 -1.79
N LEU A 113 -8.41 0.53 -1.63
CA LEU A 113 -7.49 -0.56 -1.92
C LEU A 113 -7.84 -1.79 -1.09
N LYS A 114 -8.03 -1.61 0.19
CA LYS A 114 -8.37 -2.71 1.10
C LYS A 114 -9.73 -3.31 0.83
N LYS A 115 -10.65 -2.51 0.33
CA LYS A 115 -12.02 -2.94 0.06
C LYS A 115 -12.20 -3.64 -1.28
N HIS A 116 -11.48 -3.21 -2.32
CA HIS A 116 -11.75 -3.61 -3.70
C HIS A 116 -10.63 -4.36 -4.43
N VAL A 117 -9.38 -4.18 -4.01
CA VAL A 117 -8.27 -4.87 -4.68
C VAL A 117 -8.17 -6.29 -4.16
N PRO A 118 -8.14 -7.32 -5.04
CA PRO A 118 -8.14 -8.72 -4.61
C PRO A 118 -6.76 -9.17 -4.09
N ILE A 119 -6.37 -8.60 -2.96
CA ILE A 119 -5.21 -8.95 -2.17
C ILE A 119 -5.71 -9.26 -0.76
N TRP A 120 -5.36 -10.42 -0.24
CA TRP A 120 -5.74 -10.81 1.12
C TRP A 120 -4.53 -11.30 1.88
N LYS A 121 -4.67 -11.48 3.19
CA LYS A 121 -3.54 -11.81 4.04
C LYS A 121 -3.86 -12.82 5.13
N TRP A 122 -2.83 -13.55 5.53
CA TRP A 122 -2.83 -14.52 6.61
C TRP A 122 -1.84 -14.06 7.67
N ALA A 123 -2.24 -14.13 8.94
CA ALA A 123 -1.31 -13.92 10.05
C ALA A 123 -0.54 -15.22 10.30
N ILE A 124 0.78 -15.11 10.43
CA ILE A 124 1.65 -16.26 10.72
C ILE A 124 2.00 -16.23 12.20
N HIS A 125 1.52 -17.23 12.93
CA HIS A 125 1.80 -17.37 14.36
C HIS A 125 3.19 -17.98 14.60
N GLU A 126 3.68 -17.89 15.84
CA GLU A 126 4.99 -18.39 16.22
C GLU A 126 5.18 -19.89 15.93
N ASP A 127 4.11 -20.69 15.99
CA ASP A 127 4.13 -22.11 15.70
C ASP A 127 4.05 -22.44 14.20
N GLY A 128 4.01 -21.41 13.34
CA GLY A 128 3.90 -21.57 11.89
C GLY A 128 2.47 -21.66 11.37
N THR A 129 1.47 -21.66 12.26
CA THR A 129 0.06 -21.70 11.87
C THR A 129 -0.33 -20.39 11.18
N LYS A 130 -1.09 -20.49 10.09
CA LYS A 130 -1.58 -19.33 9.35
C LYS A 130 -3.07 -19.16 9.58
N VAL A 131 -3.49 -17.95 9.95
CA VAL A 131 -4.87 -17.61 10.24
C VAL A 131 -5.28 -16.42 9.38
N PRO A 132 -6.50 -16.43 8.78
CA PRO A 132 -6.97 -15.28 8.02
C PRO A 132 -6.91 -14.01 8.86
N SER A 133 -6.45 -12.92 8.24
CA SER A 133 -6.31 -11.63 8.91
C SER A 133 -7.16 -10.58 8.22
N GLU A 134 -7.95 -9.83 8.99
CA GLU A 134 -8.73 -8.70 8.49
C GLU A 134 -8.20 -7.38 9.07
N CYS A 135 -6.94 -7.36 9.43
CA CYS A 135 -6.33 -6.19 10.04
C CYS A 135 -6.47 -4.94 9.17
N THR A 136 -6.90 -3.84 9.78
CA THR A 136 -6.91 -2.52 9.16
C THR A 136 -5.70 -1.74 9.63
N HIS A 137 -5.09 -1.00 8.72
CA HIS A 137 -3.98 -0.10 9.08
C HIS A 137 -4.51 1.18 9.67
#